data_230132c96d43aa6d6cc13655909e4c56
#
_entry.id   230132c96d43aa6d6cc13655909e4c56
#
_cell.length_a   1.000
_cell.length_b   1.000
_cell.length_c   1.000
_cell.angle_alpha   90.00
_cell.angle_beta   90.00
_cell.angle_gamma   90.00
#
_symmetry.space_group_name_H-M   'P 1'
#
loop_
_entity.id
_entity.type
_entity.pdbx_description
1 polymer ?
#
loop_
_entity_poly.entity_id
_entity_poly.type
_entity_poly.pdbx_seq_one_letter_code
_entity_poly.pdbx_strand_id
1 'polypeptide(L)'
;MLDAVAIACDHGGFALKEALKVALPDVQWLDLGTNSADSVDYPDFAGKLADAIKAGKAARGILICGSGIGISIAANRHAHIRCALAHDVTGARLCRQHNDANVLAMGGRMIGEAVAKECVEVFLNTKFDGGRHQKRVDKLGSC
;
A
#
# COMPACT_ATOMS: atom_id res chain seq x y z
N MET A 1 15.02 14.08 5.11
CA MET A 1 15.18 12.62 5.09
C MET A 1 13.83 11.97 4.78
N LEU A 2 13.79 11.15 3.76
CA LEU A 2 12.56 10.46 3.41
C LEU A 2 12.34 9.28 4.35
N ASP A 3 11.12 9.13 4.84
CA ASP A 3 10.75 8.00 5.68
C ASP A 3 10.72 6.71 4.85
N ALA A 4 10.99 5.59 5.50
CA ALA A 4 10.87 4.29 4.85
C ALA A 4 9.43 4.02 4.44
N VAL A 5 9.28 3.38 3.29
CA VAL A 5 7.99 2.89 2.78
C VAL A 5 8.03 1.37 2.79
N ALA A 6 7.12 0.75 3.53
CA ALA A 6 7.02 -0.70 3.55
C ALA A 6 6.41 -1.20 2.24
N ILE A 7 6.92 -2.30 1.72
CA ILE A 7 6.33 -2.96 0.56
C ILE A 7 6.28 -4.47 0.80
N ALA A 8 5.16 -5.08 0.49
CA ALA A 8 4.98 -6.52 0.62
C ALA A 8 4.01 -7.03 -0.45
N CYS A 9 4.13 -8.28 -0.77
CA CYS A 9 3.29 -8.92 -1.78
C CYS A 9 3.20 -10.42 -1.56
N ASP A 10 2.26 -11.08 -2.24
CA ASP A 10 2.31 -12.51 -2.46
C ASP A 10 2.99 -12.82 -3.81
N HIS A 11 2.94 -14.07 -4.23
CA HIS A 11 3.53 -14.49 -5.50
C HIS A 11 2.92 -13.79 -6.73
N GLY A 12 1.65 -13.42 -6.67
CA GLY A 12 0.97 -12.69 -7.76
C GLY A 12 1.40 -11.24 -7.88
N GLY A 13 2.03 -10.68 -6.84
CA GLY A 13 2.54 -9.31 -6.85
C GLY A 13 4.06 -9.20 -6.91
N PHE A 14 4.77 -10.33 -6.89
CA PHE A 14 6.23 -10.31 -6.79
C PHE A 14 6.91 -9.56 -7.95
N ALA A 15 6.52 -9.83 -9.18
CA ALA A 15 7.11 -9.16 -10.35
C ALA A 15 6.90 -7.64 -10.30
N LEU A 16 5.69 -7.20 -9.95
CA LEU A 16 5.39 -5.77 -9.85
C LEU A 16 6.13 -5.12 -8.68
N LYS A 17 6.25 -5.81 -7.55
CA LYS A 17 7.02 -5.30 -6.40
C LYS A 17 8.46 -5.01 -6.82
N GLU A 18 9.11 -5.96 -7.48
CA GLU A 18 10.49 -5.79 -7.91
C GLU A 18 10.63 -4.69 -8.97
N ALA A 19 9.67 -4.59 -9.90
CA ALA A 19 9.65 -3.53 -10.90
C ALA A 19 9.51 -2.13 -10.27
N LEU A 20 8.65 -1.98 -9.25
CA LEU A 20 8.48 -0.70 -8.55
C LEU A 20 9.74 -0.29 -7.80
N LYS A 21 10.43 -1.24 -7.17
CA LYS A 21 11.68 -0.94 -6.48
C LYS A 21 12.75 -0.41 -7.44
N VAL A 22 12.82 -0.98 -8.64
CA VAL A 22 13.74 -0.51 -9.69
C VAL A 22 13.30 0.85 -10.25
N ALA A 23 12.01 1.02 -10.50
CA ALA A 23 11.46 2.25 -11.10
C ALA A 23 11.51 3.45 -10.16
N LEU A 24 11.52 3.23 -8.84
CA LEU A 24 11.53 4.26 -7.81
C LEU A 24 12.74 4.06 -6.88
N PRO A 25 13.96 4.25 -7.39
CA PRO A 25 15.17 3.94 -6.63
C PRO A 25 15.44 4.91 -5.48
N ASP A 26 14.82 6.10 -5.50
CA ASP A 26 15.00 7.08 -4.44
C ASP A 26 14.09 6.83 -3.23
N VAL A 27 13.13 5.92 -3.34
CA VAL A 27 12.28 5.53 -2.22
C VAL A 27 13.08 4.58 -1.32
N GLN A 28 13.07 4.86 -0.03
CA GLN A 28 13.69 3.97 0.96
C GLN A 28 12.74 2.81 1.25
N TRP A 29 12.87 1.75 0.47
CA TRP A 29 12.00 0.59 0.58
C TRP A 29 12.36 -0.29 1.78
N LEU A 30 11.36 -0.62 2.61
CA LEU A 30 11.41 -1.70 3.57
C LEU A 30 10.68 -2.90 2.95
N ASP A 31 11.42 -3.78 2.32
CA ASP A 31 10.88 -4.94 1.61
C ASP A 31 10.60 -6.09 2.60
N LEU A 32 9.33 -6.39 2.81
CA LEU A 32 8.88 -7.42 3.74
C LEU A 32 8.53 -8.75 3.06
N GLY A 33 8.84 -8.88 1.78
CA GLY A 33 8.59 -10.09 1.01
C GLY A 33 7.26 -10.03 0.25
N THR A 34 6.87 -11.09 -0.46
CA THR A 34 7.66 -12.31 -0.65
C THR A 34 8.82 -12.06 -1.61
N ASN A 35 9.77 -13.00 -1.66
CA ASN A 35 11.02 -12.83 -2.44
C ASN A 35 11.18 -13.87 -3.54
N SER A 36 10.09 -14.51 -3.94
CA SER A 36 10.06 -15.47 -5.04
C SER A 36 8.67 -15.56 -5.66
N ALA A 37 8.57 -16.29 -6.77
CA ALA A 37 7.29 -16.56 -7.44
C ALA A 37 6.56 -17.79 -6.84
N ASP A 38 7.11 -18.41 -5.81
CA ASP A 38 6.49 -19.56 -5.17
C ASP A 38 5.23 -19.14 -4.42
N SER A 39 4.20 -19.98 -4.47
CA SER A 39 2.90 -19.70 -3.88
C SER A 39 3.00 -19.47 -2.36
N VAL A 40 2.46 -18.35 -1.92
CA VAL A 40 2.35 -17.96 -0.52
C VAL A 40 0.99 -17.33 -0.26
N ASP A 41 0.64 -17.13 1.00
CA ASP A 41 -0.66 -16.60 1.40
C ASP A 41 -0.58 -15.09 1.63
N TYR A 42 -1.38 -14.33 0.86
CA TYR A 42 -1.37 -12.86 0.92
C TYR A 42 -1.68 -12.30 2.32
N PRO A 43 -2.55 -12.91 3.17
CA PRO A 43 -2.81 -12.36 4.51
C PRO A 43 -1.56 -12.29 5.39
N ASP A 44 -0.63 -13.22 5.24
CA ASP A 44 0.60 -13.24 6.01
C ASP A 44 1.43 -11.99 5.72
N PHE A 45 1.48 -11.56 4.47
CA PHE A 45 2.25 -10.40 4.04
C PHE A 45 1.53 -9.08 4.37
N ALA A 46 0.22 -9.05 4.30
CA ALA A 46 -0.56 -7.93 4.83
C ALA A 46 -0.29 -7.73 6.32
N GLY A 47 -0.24 -8.82 7.08
CA GLY A 47 0.07 -8.80 8.52
C GLY A 47 1.47 -8.27 8.82
N LYS A 48 2.48 -8.73 8.07
CA LYS A 48 3.86 -8.23 8.23
C LYS A 48 3.96 -6.72 8.02
N LEU A 49 3.27 -6.21 7.00
CA LEU A 49 3.27 -4.78 6.72
C LEU A 49 2.51 -4.01 7.79
N ALA A 50 1.36 -4.49 8.23
CA ALA A 50 0.61 -3.88 9.31
C ALA A 50 1.43 -3.79 10.59
N ASP A 51 2.15 -4.86 10.94
CA ASP A 51 3.03 -4.90 12.11
C ASP A 51 4.18 -3.90 12.00
N ALA A 52 4.78 -3.77 10.83
CA ALA A 52 5.86 -2.81 10.58
C ALA A 52 5.40 -1.37 10.77
N ILE A 53 4.21 -1.04 10.27
CA ILE A 53 3.63 0.30 10.44
C ILE A 53 3.30 0.55 11.92
N LYS A 54 2.73 -0.43 12.61
CA LYS A 54 2.41 -0.33 14.04
C LYS A 54 3.66 -0.12 14.89
N ALA A 55 4.75 -0.77 14.51
CA ALA A 55 6.04 -0.65 15.21
C ALA A 55 6.79 0.65 14.88
N GLY A 56 6.25 1.49 14.00
CA GLY A 56 6.89 2.75 13.61
C GLY A 56 8.04 2.61 12.62
N LYS A 57 8.20 1.44 12.00
CA LYS A 57 9.28 1.18 11.02
C LYS A 57 9.02 1.85 9.69
N ALA A 58 7.77 2.13 9.37
CA ALA A 58 7.34 2.86 8.19
C ALA A 58 6.01 3.54 8.50
N ALA A 59 5.76 4.70 7.88
CA ALA A 59 4.50 5.41 8.03
C ALA A 59 3.47 4.98 6.97
N ARG A 60 3.95 4.56 5.80
CA ARG A 60 3.12 4.16 4.66
C ARG A 60 3.59 2.85 4.07
N GLY A 61 2.68 2.17 3.38
CA GLY A 61 2.98 0.89 2.77
C GLY A 61 2.30 0.68 1.43
N ILE A 62 2.88 -0.23 0.65
CA ILE A 62 2.38 -0.69 -0.64
C ILE A 62 2.18 -2.20 -0.55
N LEU A 63 0.99 -2.67 -0.90
CA LEU A 63 0.65 -4.09 -0.91
C LEU A 63 0.21 -4.53 -2.30
N ILE A 64 0.69 -5.68 -2.75
CA ILE A 64 0.38 -6.20 -4.07
C ILE A 64 0.05 -7.68 -3.98
N CYS A 65 -1.09 -8.09 -4.52
CA CYS A 65 -1.38 -9.49 -4.81
C CYS A 65 -1.88 -9.59 -6.24
N GLY A 66 -2.43 -10.71 -6.66
CA GLY A 66 -2.87 -10.87 -8.05
C GLY A 66 -3.90 -9.82 -8.47
N SER A 67 -4.92 -9.59 -7.65
CA SER A 67 -5.98 -8.60 -7.90
C SER A 67 -5.89 -7.37 -7.00
N GLY A 68 -5.09 -7.42 -5.94
CA GLY A 68 -5.06 -6.41 -4.89
C GLY A 68 -6.23 -6.50 -3.91
N ILE A 69 -7.27 -7.26 -4.25
CA ILE A 69 -8.51 -7.32 -3.46
C ILE A 69 -8.29 -8.03 -2.13
N GLY A 70 -7.81 -9.27 -2.17
CA GLY A 70 -7.62 -10.07 -0.96
C GLY A 70 -6.66 -9.44 0.02
N ILE A 71 -5.54 -8.92 -0.48
CA ILE A 71 -4.52 -8.32 0.38
C ILE A 71 -5.02 -7.00 1.00
N SER A 72 -5.87 -6.24 0.30
CA SER A 72 -6.49 -5.05 0.86
C SER A 72 -7.49 -5.37 1.97
N ILE A 73 -8.28 -6.42 1.78
CA ILE A 73 -9.22 -6.90 2.80
C ILE A 73 -8.44 -7.31 4.06
N ALA A 74 -7.38 -8.10 3.88
CA ALA A 74 -6.54 -8.56 4.98
C ALA A 74 -5.92 -7.40 5.75
N ALA A 75 -5.37 -6.40 5.04
CA ALA A 75 -4.76 -5.24 5.66
C ALA A 75 -5.77 -4.43 6.48
N ASN A 76 -6.98 -4.23 5.97
CA ASN A 76 -8.02 -3.46 6.63
C ASN A 76 -8.64 -4.16 7.86
N ARG A 77 -8.27 -5.41 8.14
CA ARG A 77 -8.62 -6.06 9.42
C ARG A 77 -7.87 -5.45 10.61
N HIS A 78 -6.79 -4.75 10.36
CA HIS A 78 -5.98 -4.09 11.38
C HIS A 78 -6.50 -2.65 11.58
N ALA A 79 -6.91 -2.30 12.79
CA ALA A 79 -7.58 -1.02 13.07
C ALA A 79 -6.76 0.21 12.70
N HIS A 80 -5.43 0.12 12.72
CA HIS A 80 -4.53 1.23 12.38
C HIS A 80 -4.23 1.33 10.88
N ILE A 81 -4.70 0.39 10.07
CA ILE A 81 -4.49 0.40 8.63
C ILE A 81 -5.72 0.95 7.91
N ARG A 82 -5.49 1.89 7.02
CA ARG A 82 -6.46 2.40 6.07
C ARG A 82 -5.90 2.11 4.68
N CYS A 83 -6.22 0.93 4.17
CA CYS A 83 -5.72 0.45 2.89
C CYS A 83 -6.73 0.76 1.79
N ALA A 84 -6.28 1.47 0.77
CA ALA A 84 -7.06 1.77 -0.41
C ALA A 84 -6.62 0.87 -1.56
N LEU A 85 -7.56 0.21 -2.22
CA LEU A 85 -7.34 -0.51 -3.47
C LEU A 85 -7.55 0.47 -4.62
N ALA A 86 -6.50 0.78 -5.36
CA ALA A 86 -6.60 1.72 -6.48
C ALA A 86 -5.70 1.30 -7.64
N HIS A 87 -6.23 1.45 -8.86
CA HIS A 87 -5.53 1.13 -10.11
C HIS A 87 -5.45 2.33 -11.05
N ASP A 88 -5.70 3.52 -10.54
CA ASP A 88 -5.57 4.77 -11.30
C ASP A 88 -5.03 5.88 -10.40
N VAL A 89 -4.50 6.91 -11.04
CA VAL A 89 -3.87 8.04 -10.35
C VAL A 89 -4.89 8.85 -9.55
N THR A 90 -6.11 8.98 -10.06
CA THR A 90 -7.17 9.71 -9.35
C THR A 90 -7.50 9.02 -8.03
N GLY A 91 -7.70 7.70 -8.03
CA GLY A 91 -7.96 6.94 -6.81
C GLY A 91 -6.81 7.02 -5.82
N ALA A 92 -5.57 6.92 -6.31
CA ALA A 92 -4.37 7.04 -5.47
C ALA A 92 -4.28 8.42 -4.80
N ARG A 93 -4.67 9.48 -5.50
CA ARG A 93 -4.69 10.84 -4.95
C ARG A 93 -5.81 11.01 -3.93
N LEU A 94 -7.04 10.63 -4.30
CA LEU A 94 -8.21 10.84 -3.45
C LEU A 94 -8.14 10.03 -2.16
N CYS A 95 -7.57 8.84 -2.18
CA CYS A 95 -7.43 8.04 -0.95
C CYS A 95 -6.52 8.74 0.07
N ARG A 96 -5.58 9.54 -0.38
CA ARG A 96 -4.77 10.39 0.49
C ARG A 96 -5.54 11.62 0.94
N GLN A 97 -6.09 12.38 -0.01
CA GLN A 97 -6.76 13.66 0.27
C GLN A 97 -7.96 13.48 1.19
N HIS A 98 -8.77 12.46 0.98
CA HIS A 98 -10.05 12.27 1.66
C HIS A 98 -9.99 11.25 2.80
N ASN A 99 -9.21 10.19 2.66
CA ASN A 99 -9.25 9.05 3.57
C ASN A 99 -8.00 8.88 4.44
N ASP A 100 -6.99 9.69 4.22
CA ASP A 100 -5.69 9.56 4.88
C ASP A 100 -5.21 8.10 4.84
N ALA A 101 -5.37 7.45 3.68
CA ALA A 101 -4.94 6.07 3.52
C ALA A 101 -3.44 5.97 3.75
N ASN A 102 -3.03 5.04 4.62
CA ASN A 102 -1.61 4.81 4.91
C ASN A 102 -1.05 3.61 4.14
N VAL A 103 -1.91 2.87 3.43
CA VAL A 103 -1.51 1.74 2.58
C VAL A 103 -2.24 1.84 1.25
N LEU A 104 -1.50 1.63 0.17
CA LEU A 104 -2.05 1.51 -1.18
C LEU A 104 -1.91 0.05 -1.62
N ALA A 105 -3.00 -0.58 -2.03
CA ALA A 105 -3.00 -1.93 -2.59
C ALA A 105 -3.29 -1.89 -4.08
N MET A 106 -2.67 -2.80 -4.82
CA MET A 106 -2.90 -2.95 -6.25
C MET A 106 -2.73 -4.40 -6.68
N GLY A 107 -3.26 -4.74 -7.82
CA GLY A 107 -3.18 -6.08 -8.39
C GLY A 107 -2.12 -6.19 -9.46
N GLY A 108 -1.16 -7.09 -9.28
CA GLY A 108 -0.10 -7.31 -10.25
C GLY A 108 -0.62 -7.78 -11.62
N ARG A 109 -1.81 -8.38 -11.66
CA ARG A 109 -2.48 -8.82 -12.89
C ARG A 109 -3.42 -7.75 -13.46
N MET A 110 -3.65 -6.65 -12.73
CA MET A 110 -4.67 -5.67 -13.05
C MET A 110 -4.10 -4.36 -13.57
N ILE A 111 -2.82 -4.06 -13.30
CA ILE A 111 -2.23 -2.76 -13.55
C ILE A 111 -0.87 -2.93 -14.25
N GLY A 112 -0.58 -2.06 -15.21
CA GLY A 112 0.72 -1.98 -15.85
C GLY A 112 1.75 -1.24 -15.01
N GLU A 113 3.02 -1.48 -15.24
CA GLU A 113 4.12 -0.90 -14.44
C GLU A 113 4.12 0.62 -14.46
N ALA A 114 3.89 1.25 -15.62
CA ALA A 114 3.91 2.71 -15.73
C ALA A 114 2.82 3.36 -14.88
N VAL A 115 1.60 2.82 -14.94
CA VAL A 115 0.47 3.33 -14.13
C VAL A 115 0.72 3.05 -12.66
N ALA A 116 1.22 1.87 -12.31
CA ALA A 116 1.54 1.52 -10.93
C ALA A 116 2.57 2.48 -10.33
N LYS A 117 3.63 2.79 -11.08
CA LYS A 117 4.65 3.77 -10.67
C LYS A 117 4.02 5.14 -10.38
N GLU A 118 3.18 5.63 -11.30
CA GLU A 118 2.51 6.93 -11.11
C GLU A 118 1.57 6.91 -9.90
N CYS A 119 0.84 5.83 -9.69
CA CYS A 119 -0.03 5.67 -8.52
C CYS A 119 0.77 5.75 -7.22
N VAL A 120 1.91 5.06 -7.15
CA VAL A 120 2.79 5.08 -5.97
C VAL A 120 3.35 6.49 -5.74
N GLU A 121 3.84 7.15 -6.79
CA GLU A 121 4.37 8.51 -6.68
C GLU A 121 3.32 9.48 -6.13
N VAL A 122 2.11 9.44 -6.69
CA VAL A 122 0.99 10.28 -6.23
C VAL A 122 0.63 9.96 -4.79
N PHE A 123 0.54 8.68 -4.44
CA PHE A 123 0.22 8.24 -3.08
C PHE A 123 1.26 8.74 -2.07
N LEU A 124 2.54 8.66 -2.39
CA LEU A 124 3.61 9.08 -1.48
C LEU A 124 3.73 10.60 -1.34
N ASN A 125 3.31 11.36 -2.34
CA ASN A 125 3.49 12.82 -2.39
C ASN A 125 2.22 13.63 -2.12
N THR A 126 1.08 12.98 -1.86
CA THR A 126 -0.18 13.66 -1.61
C THR A 126 -0.48 13.72 -0.12
N LYS A 127 -0.82 14.90 0.36
CA LYS A 127 -1.16 15.13 1.77
C LYS A 127 -2.64 14.90 2.00
N PHE A 128 -2.98 14.61 3.25
CA PHE A 128 -4.38 14.57 3.69
C PHE A 128 -4.92 16.00 3.78
N ASP A 129 -6.13 16.19 3.25
CA ASP A 129 -6.78 17.52 3.27
C ASP A 129 -7.29 17.93 4.66
N GLY A 130 -7.56 16.96 5.52
CA GLY A 130 -8.12 17.24 6.84
C GLY A 130 -9.54 17.80 6.77
N GLY A 131 -9.82 18.84 7.53
CA GLY A 131 -11.11 19.52 7.52
C GLY A 131 -12.27 18.56 7.79
N ARG A 132 -13.30 18.60 6.94
CA ARG A 132 -14.50 17.75 7.07
C ARG A 132 -14.21 16.25 6.99
N HIS A 133 -13.07 15.86 6.43
CA HIS A 133 -12.70 14.45 6.28
C HIS A 133 -12.20 13.83 7.59
N GLN A 134 -11.66 14.65 8.50
CA GLN A 134 -11.02 14.15 9.72
C GLN A 134 -11.98 13.33 10.60
N LYS A 135 -13.19 13.82 10.82
CA LYS A 135 -14.16 13.08 11.65
C LYS A 135 -14.55 11.73 11.07
N ARG A 136 -14.56 11.62 9.72
CA ARG A 136 -14.87 10.38 9.04
C ARG A 136 -13.72 9.39 9.15
N VAL A 137 -12.51 9.88 8.97
CA VAL A 137 -11.29 9.06 9.14
C VAL A 137 -11.20 8.53 10.58
N ASP A 138 -11.49 9.38 11.57
CA ASP A 138 -11.47 8.97 12.99
C ASP A 138 -12.45 7.80 13.25
N LYS A 139 -13.59 7.81 12.60
CA LYS A 139 -14.59 6.73 12.75
C LYS A 139 -14.13 5.41 12.12
N LEU A 140 -13.25 5.44 11.14
CA LEU A 140 -12.74 4.22 10.51
C LEU A 140 -11.98 3.34 11.51
N GLY A 141 -11.25 3.93 12.42
CA GLY A 141 -10.49 3.19 13.42
C GLY A 141 -11.35 2.51 14.49
N SER A 142 -12.64 2.85 14.57
CA SER A 142 -13.57 2.29 15.56
C SER A 142 -14.62 1.38 14.94
N CYS A 143 -14.50 1.08 13.66
CA CYS A 143 -15.39 0.14 12.98
C CYS A 143 -15.20 -1.30 13.44
#